data_5e61ce0e33a63663f7695017e4a7cde0
#
_entry.id   5e61ce0e33a63663f7695017e4a7cde0
#
_cell.length_a   1.000
_cell.length_b   1.000
_cell.length_c   1.000
_cell.angle_alpha   90.00
_cell.angle_beta   90.00
_cell.angle_gamma   90.00
#
_symmetry.space_group_name_H-M   'P 1'
#
loop_
_entity.id
_entity.type
_entity.pdbx_description
1 polymer ?
#
loop_
_entity_poly.entity_id
_entity_poly.type
_entity_poly.pdbx_seq_one_letter_code
_entity_poly.pdbx_strand_id
1 'polypeptide(L)'
;MEGDGMSATDKIKEADWRLFRSRLPIWQEAYMERLNREYIALLSGTGPASEKFWELERRMREDKRRGGVVMRMSRSNMELNLLSLLSDGVISIAELDGFSEELREKLALVLRDHRDWDHGNS
;
A
#
# COMPACT_ATOMS: atom_id res chain seq x y z
N MET A 1 6.62 38.54 6.23
CA MET A 1 6.77 38.00 5.95
C MET A 1 6.55 37.25 5.69
N GLU A 2 6.53 37.10 5.48
CA GLU A 2 6.43 36.47 5.25
C GLU A 2 6.47 35.50 5.30
N GLY A 3 6.20 35.75 5.54
CA GLY A 3 6.18 34.47 6.05
C GLY A 3 6.73 33.43 5.17
N ASP A 4 6.45 32.30 5.42
CA ASP A 4 6.92 31.15 4.67
C ASP A 4 6.14 30.90 3.39
N GLY A 5 5.12 31.68 3.11
CA GLY A 5 4.33 31.55 1.90
C GLY A 5 3.50 30.29 1.78
N MET A 6 3.43 29.52 2.83
CA MET A 6 2.69 28.25 2.81
C MET A 6 1.21 28.47 3.04
N SER A 7 0.36 28.00 2.13
CA SER A 7 -1.08 28.06 2.28
C SER A 7 -1.56 27.00 3.28
N ALA A 8 -2.82 27.10 3.72
CA ALA A 8 -3.42 26.09 4.58
C ALA A 8 -3.42 24.70 3.89
N THR A 9 -3.70 24.69 2.57
CA THR A 9 -3.70 23.46 1.78
C THR A 9 -2.30 22.84 1.75
N ASP A 10 -1.26 23.66 1.60
CA ASP A 10 0.11 23.14 1.58
C ASP A 10 0.51 22.56 2.93
N LYS A 11 0.06 23.17 4.02
CA LYS A 11 0.32 22.66 5.35
C LYS A 11 -0.35 21.30 5.57
N ILE A 12 -1.56 21.14 5.07
CA ILE A 12 -2.31 19.88 5.16
C ILE A 12 -1.57 18.79 4.35
N LYS A 13 -1.14 19.12 3.14
CA LYS A 13 -0.40 18.17 2.30
C LYS A 13 0.92 17.77 2.93
N GLU A 14 1.60 18.71 3.57
CA GLU A 14 2.86 18.40 4.24
C GLU A 14 2.63 17.51 5.45
N ALA A 15 1.54 17.73 6.19
CA ALA A 15 1.18 16.88 7.32
C ALA A 15 0.87 15.45 6.85
N ASP A 16 0.14 15.31 5.74
CA ASP A 16 -0.17 14.01 5.14
C ASP A 16 1.13 13.29 4.73
N TRP A 17 2.05 14.02 4.12
CA TRP A 17 3.33 13.47 3.69
C TRP A 17 4.14 12.95 4.87
N ARG A 18 4.22 13.71 5.95
CA ARG A 18 4.95 13.28 7.15
C ARG A 18 4.33 12.03 7.76
N LEU A 19 3.00 12.00 7.80
CA LEU A 19 2.28 10.85 8.33
C LEU A 19 2.55 9.61 7.47
N PHE A 20 2.50 9.76 6.16
CA PHE A 20 2.79 8.66 5.23
C PHE A 20 4.20 8.12 5.45
N ARG A 21 5.18 9.02 5.57
CA ARG A 21 6.57 8.61 5.79
C ARG A 21 6.75 7.83 7.08
N SER A 22 6.00 8.20 8.12
CA SER A 22 6.12 7.51 9.41
C SER A 22 5.38 6.18 9.42
N ARG A 23 4.30 6.05 8.66
CA ARG A 23 3.48 4.84 8.66
C ARG A 23 3.93 3.78 7.67
N LEU A 24 4.52 4.17 6.55
CA LEU A 24 4.88 3.22 5.51
C LEU A 24 5.77 2.08 6.01
N PRO A 25 6.86 2.34 6.77
CA PRO A 25 7.68 1.22 7.25
C PRO A 25 6.91 0.27 8.14
N ILE A 26 5.98 0.79 8.94
CA ILE A 26 5.16 -0.04 9.83
C ILE A 26 4.22 -0.91 9.00
N TRP A 27 3.59 -0.33 7.99
CA TRP A 27 2.70 -1.05 7.09
C TRP A 27 3.46 -2.14 6.32
N GLN A 28 4.66 -1.84 5.86
CA GLN A 28 5.47 -2.80 5.12
C GLN A 28 5.91 -3.96 6.01
N GLU A 29 6.28 -3.66 7.24
CA GLU A 29 6.65 -4.70 8.19
C GLU A 29 5.48 -5.65 8.46
N ALA A 30 4.29 -5.09 8.68
CA ALA A 30 3.09 -5.89 8.92
C ALA A 30 2.71 -6.71 7.69
N TYR A 31 2.88 -6.15 6.50
CA TYR A 31 2.58 -6.85 5.26
C TYR A 31 3.53 -8.02 5.04
N MET A 32 4.83 -7.81 5.25
CA MET A 32 5.81 -8.89 5.10
C MET A 32 5.62 -9.98 6.14
N GLU A 33 5.17 -9.61 7.35
CA GLU A 33 4.81 -10.61 8.37
C GLU A 33 3.67 -11.51 7.86
N ARG A 34 2.67 -10.89 7.22
CA ARG A 34 1.55 -11.64 6.64
C ARG A 34 2.01 -12.55 5.51
N LEU A 35 2.89 -12.04 4.63
CA LEU A 35 3.45 -12.84 3.55
C LEU A 35 4.23 -14.02 4.09
N ASN A 36 5.02 -13.81 5.15
CA ASN A 36 5.80 -14.88 5.76
C ASN A 36 4.89 -16.00 6.27
N ARG A 37 3.74 -15.66 6.84
CA ARG A 37 2.78 -16.67 7.28
C ARG A 37 2.22 -17.47 6.11
N GLU A 38 1.98 -16.81 4.99
CA GLU A 38 1.51 -17.49 3.78
C GLU A 38 2.61 -18.44 3.24
N TYR A 39 3.86 -18.01 3.28
CA TYR A 39 4.97 -18.85 2.84
C TYR A 39 5.14 -20.08 3.75
N ILE A 40 4.99 -19.88 5.05
CA ILE A 40 5.05 -21.01 6.00
C ILE A 40 3.94 -22.00 5.69
N ALA A 41 2.72 -21.52 5.44
CA ALA A 41 1.59 -22.37 5.09
C ALA A 41 1.87 -23.14 3.80
N LEU A 42 2.43 -22.46 2.80
CA LEU A 42 2.80 -23.09 1.53
C LEU A 42 3.79 -24.22 1.75
N LEU A 43 4.86 -23.96 2.49
CA LEU A 43 5.92 -24.95 2.73
C LEU A 43 5.46 -26.09 3.63
N SER A 44 4.48 -25.83 4.49
CA SER A 44 3.94 -26.85 5.40
C SER A 44 2.88 -27.72 4.75
N GLY A 45 2.46 -27.39 3.54
CA GLY A 45 1.43 -28.14 2.84
C GLY A 45 1.93 -29.49 2.33
N THR A 46 1.02 -30.25 1.74
CA THR A 46 1.35 -31.54 1.11
C THR A 46 1.89 -31.29 -0.28
N GLY A 47 2.58 -32.31 -0.81
CA GLY A 47 3.12 -32.27 -2.16
C GLY A 47 4.62 -32.37 -2.20
N PRO A 48 5.18 -32.55 -3.41
CA PRO A 48 6.63 -32.67 -3.57
C PRO A 48 7.39 -31.44 -3.13
N ALA A 49 8.57 -31.66 -2.56
CA ALA A 49 9.43 -30.58 -2.09
C ALA A 49 9.81 -29.62 -3.22
N SER A 50 10.05 -30.14 -4.41
CA SER A 50 10.44 -29.34 -5.57
C SER A 50 9.32 -28.39 -5.99
N GLU A 51 8.08 -28.83 -5.98
CA GLU A 51 6.95 -27.97 -6.35
C GLU A 51 6.80 -26.82 -5.35
N LYS A 52 6.93 -27.12 -4.06
CA LYS A 52 6.84 -26.09 -3.03
C LYS A 52 7.98 -25.08 -3.15
N PHE A 53 9.18 -25.57 -3.42
CA PHE A 53 10.35 -24.71 -3.58
C PHE A 53 10.16 -23.70 -4.71
N TRP A 54 9.76 -24.18 -5.89
CA TRP A 54 9.60 -23.30 -7.03
C TRP A 54 8.39 -22.40 -6.93
N GLU A 55 7.33 -22.86 -6.29
CA GLU A 55 6.17 -22.03 -6.05
C GLU A 55 6.49 -20.88 -5.09
N LEU A 56 7.27 -21.16 -4.05
CA LEU A 56 7.72 -20.12 -3.13
C LEU A 56 8.56 -19.08 -3.87
N GLU A 57 9.49 -19.55 -4.71
CA GLU A 57 10.35 -18.64 -5.47
C GLU A 57 9.54 -17.74 -6.39
N ARG A 58 8.52 -18.30 -7.07
CA ARG A 58 7.64 -17.54 -7.95
C ARG A 58 6.88 -16.49 -7.16
N ARG A 59 6.30 -16.88 -6.04
CA ARG A 59 5.52 -15.97 -5.19
C ARG A 59 6.38 -14.84 -4.63
N MET A 60 7.58 -15.15 -4.16
CA MET A 60 8.49 -14.14 -3.64
C MET A 60 8.89 -13.14 -4.72
N ARG A 61 9.09 -13.62 -5.93
CA ARG A 61 9.45 -12.74 -7.05
C ARG A 61 8.32 -11.74 -7.35
N GLU A 62 7.08 -12.22 -7.33
CA GLU A 62 5.93 -11.35 -7.53
C GLU A 62 5.74 -10.38 -6.37
N ASP A 63 5.85 -10.89 -5.15
CA ASP A 63 5.60 -10.10 -3.95
C ASP A 63 6.63 -8.98 -3.78
N LYS A 64 7.87 -9.19 -4.19
CA LYS A 64 8.91 -8.18 -4.12
C LYS A 64 8.59 -6.92 -4.93
N ARG A 65 7.71 -7.03 -5.90
CA ARG A 65 7.32 -5.91 -6.75
C ARG A 65 6.22 -5.05 -6.13
N ARG A 66 5.59 -5.53 -5.07
CA ARG A 66 4.48 -4.83 -4.44
C ARG A 66 4.98 -3.73 -3.51
N GLY A 67 4.18 -2.66 -3.40
CA GLY A 67 4.51 -1.54 -2.54
C GLY A 67 4.65 -1.88 -1.07
N GLY A 68 4.03 -2.99 -0.63
CA GLY A 68 4.18 -3.48 0.73
C GLY A 68 5.54 -4.06 1.03
N VAL A 69 6.35 -4.32 0.01
CA VAL A 69 7.72 -4.81 0.17
C VAL A 69 8.72 -3.74 -0.24
N VAL A 70 8.56 -3.17 -1.43
CA VAL A 70 9.45 -2.11 -1.95
C VAL A 70 8.59 -0.99 -2.50
N MET A 71 8.89 0.25 -2.10
CA MET A 71 8.16 1.40 -2.58
C MET A 71 9.07 2.61 -2.65
N ARG A 72 9.05 3.28 -3.81
CA ARG A 72 9.80 4.51 -3.99
C ARG A 72 8.96 5.67 -3.47
N MET A 73 9.41 6.24 -2.35
CA MET A 73 8.70 7.35 -1.72
C MET A 73 9.08 8.69 -2.32
N SER A 74 8.05 9.49 -2.66
CA SER A 74 8.23 10.89 -3.01
C SER A 74 6.92 11.61 -2.74
N ARG A 75 7.02 12.91 -2.47
CA ARG A 75 5.81 13.71 -2.21
C ARG A 75 4.84 13.67 -3.37
N SER A 76 5.37 13.77 -4.59
CA SER A 76 4.53 13.81 -5.79
C SER A 76 3.84 12.48 -6.08
N ASN A 77 4.40 11.37 -5.59
CA ASN A 77 3.83 10.04 -5.82
C ASN A 77 3.02 9.51 -4.64
N MET A 78 2.88 10.30 -3.58
CA MET A 78 2.21 9.82 -2.37
C MET A 78 0.81 9.26 -2.61
N GLU A 79 -0.01 9.99 -3.39
CA GLU A 79 -1.37 9.54 -3.67
C GLU A 79 -1.39 8.23 -4.45
N LEU A 80 -0.55 8.13 -5.48
CA LEU A 80 -0.44 6.92 -6.28
C LEU A 80 0.08 5.75 -5.43
N ASN A 81 1.04 6.04 -4.55
CA ASN A 81 1.58 5.03 -3.65
C ASN A 81 0.50 4.51 -2.69
N LEU A 82 -0.30 5.42 -2.13
CA LEU A 82 -1.41 5.04 -1.25
C LEU A 82 -2.46 4.22 -1.99
N LEU A 83 -2.78 4.60 -3.23
CA LEU A 83 -3.72 3.83 -4.05
C LEU A 83 -3.19 2.42 -4.32
N SER A 84 -1.90 2.30 -4.61
CA SER A 84 -1.27 1.02 -4.84
C SER A 84 -1.35 0.13 -3.60
N LEU A 85 -1.05 0.70 -2.43
CA LEU A 85 -1.11 -0.04 -1.16
C LEU A 85 -2.53 -0.51 -0.86
N LEU A 86 -3.51 0.33 -1.12
CA LEU A 86 -4.91 -0.03 -0.93
C LEU A 86 -5.35 -1.11 -1.93
N SER A 87 -4.97 -0.95 -3.19
CA SER A 87 -5.33 -1.90 -4.25
C SER A 87 -4.70 -3.27 -4.02
N ASP A 88 -3.48 -3.31 -3.53
CA ASP A 88 -2.77 -4.56 -3.26
C ASP A 88 -3.19 -5.20 -1.93
N GLY A 89 -4.04 -4.53 -1.16
CA GLY A 89 -4.49 -5.06 0.12
C GLY A 89 -3.45 -4.97 1.21
N VAL A 90 -2.43 -4.13 1.04
CA VAL A 90 -1.41 -3.89 2.06
C VAL A 90 -2.03 -3.14 3.24
N ILE A 91 -2.87 -2.16 2.94
CA ILE A 91 -3.62 -1.40 3.93
C ILE A 91 -5.09 -1.35 3.53
N SER A 92 -5.95 -1.03 4.48
CA SER A 92 -7.37 -0.81 4.26
C SER A 92 -7.67 0.68 4.42
N ILE A 93 -8.88 1.08 4.03
CA ILE A 93 -9.33 2.47 4.18
C ILE A 93 -9.26 2.91 5.65
N ALA A 94 -9.55 2.00 6.57
CA ALA A 94 -9.50 2.31 8.00
C ALA A 94 -8.12 2.77 8.47
N GLU A 95 -7.07 2.31 7.79
CA GLU A 95 -5.70 2.67 8.14
C GLU A 95 -5.30 4.06 7.67
N LEU A 96 -6.18 4.72 6.93
CA LEU A 96 -5.98 6.11 6.54
C LEU A 96 -6.39 7.10 7.63
N ASP A 97 -6.77 6.60 8.79
CA ASP A 97 -7.09 7.45 9.94
C ASP A 97 -5.90 8.38 10.25
N GLY A 98 -6.19 9.65 10.47
CA GLY A 98 -5.16 10.65 10.70
C GLY A 98 -4.74 11.43 9.46
N PHE A 99 -4.99 10.89 8.28
CA PHE A 99 -4.78 11.65 7.04
C PHE A 99 -5.91 12.67 6.87
N SER A 100 -5.67 13.69 6.05
CA SER A 100 -6.68 14.72 5.81
C SER A 100 -7.94 14.11 5.21
N GLU A 101 -9.08 14.71 5.53
CA GLU A 101 -10.36 14.28 5.00
C GLU A 101 -10.38 14.35 3.47
N GLU A 102 -9.80 15.42 2.92
CA GLU A 102 -9.72 15.61 1.48
C GLU A 102 -9.00 14.43 0.81
N LEU A 103 -7.86 14.02 1.34
CA LEU A 103 -7.09 12.90 0.79
C LEU A 103 -7.87 11.60 0.92
N ARG A 104 -8.45 11.34 2.09
CA ARG A 104 -9.21 10.11 2.31
C ARG A 104 -10.40 9.99 1.37
N GLU A 105 -11.13 11.08 1.17
CA GLU A 105 -12.29 11.09 0.26
C GLU A 105 -11.86 10.85 -1.18
N LYS A 106 -10.76 11.47 -1.59
CA LYS A 106 -10.22 11.33 -2.93
C LYS A 106 -9.81 9.88 -3.21
N LEU A 107 -9.11 9.26 -2.27
CA LEU A 107 -8.66 7.88 -2.42
C LEU A 107 -9.86 6.91 -2.45
N ALA A 108 -10.84 7.13 -1.59
CA ALA A 108 -12.04 6.30 -1.56
C ALA A 108 -12.81 6.38 -2.87
N LEU A 109 -12.91 7.59 -3.43
CA LEU A 109 -13.63 7.80 -4.68
C LEU A 109 -12.92 7.10 -5.85
N VAL A 110 -11.61 7.24 -5.94
CA VAL A 110 -10.84 6.60 -7.01
C VAL A 110 -10.94 5.08 -6.93
N LEU A 111 -10.87 4.52 -5.72
CA LEU A 111 -11.00 3.09 -5.52
C LEU A 111 -12.39 2.57 -5.92
N ARG A 112 -13.44 3.33 -5.60
CA ARG A 112 -14.80 2.95 -5.95
C ARG A 112 -14.97 2.93 -7.46
N ASP A 113 -14.50 3.96 -8.15
CA ASP A 113 -14.58 4.05 -9.61
C ASP A 113 -13.84 2.89 -10.26
N HIS A 114 -12.68 2.54 -9.72
CA HIS A 114 -11.89 1.43 -10.25
C HIS A 114 -12.59 0.10 -10.07
N ARG A 115 -13.22 -0.13 -8.91
CA ARG A 115 -13.98 -1.35 -8.66
C ARG A 115 -15.19 -1.46 -9.59
N ASP A 116 -15.91 -0.37 -9.75
CA ASP A 116 -17.08 -0.34 -10.63
C ASP A 116 -16.67 -0.65 -12.07
N TRP A 117 -15.53 -0.12 -12.51
CA TRP A 117 -15.01 -0.40 -13.84
C TRP A 117 -14.66 -1.88 -13.99
N ASP A 118 -13.98 -2.47 -12.99
CA ASP A 118 -13.61 -3.89 -13.02
C ASP A 118 -14.86 -4.78 -13.07
N HIS A 119 -15.86 -4.48 -12.27
CA HIS A 119 -17.11 -5.23 -12.28
C HIS A 119 -17.84 -5.10 -13.60
N GLY A 120 -17.81 -3.94 -14.21
CA GLY A 120 -18.47 -3.70 -15.49
C GLY A 120 -17.80 -4.42 -16.64
N ASN A 121 -16.56 -4.85 -16.49
CA ASN A 121 -15.80 -5.51 -17.54
C ASN A 121 -15.55 -7.00 -17.31
N SER A 122 -16.13 -7.54 -16.26
CA SER A 122 -15.97 -8.97 -15.93
C SER A 122 -17.08 -9.84 -16.49
#